data_79f2b573cc5bfac1ecfd69fb56cb3c98
#
_entry.id   79f2b573cc5bfac1ecfd69fb56cb3c98
#
_cell.length_a   1.000
_cell.length_b   1.000
_cell.length_c   1.000
_cell.angle_alpha   90.00
_cell.angle_beta   90.00
_cell.angle_gamma   90.00
#
_symmetry.space_group_name_H-M   'P 1'
#
loop_
_entity.id
_entity.type
_entity.pdbx_description
1 polymer ?
#
loop_
_entity_poly.entity_id
_entity_poly.type
_entity_poly.pdbx_seq_one_letter_code
_entity_poly.pdbx_strand_id
1 'polypeptide(L)'
;MDVMANLPVAVIGAGPVGLAAAAHLVERGITPLVLERGESVGAALLEWEHVRVFSPWKYNIDTAARALLDRSGWTAPDSQRLPTGGEIVRDYLAPLGRLPAIAANLKLGAEVTAITRQGHDKVANDGRKDAPFVIRYRDAGGEHRVLARAVIDASGTWWRPNPIGVDGLPVAGEGEASARIAYGIPDVVGKAREDYAGKRILVIGGGHS
;
A
#
# COMPACT_ATOMS: atom_id res chain seq x y z
N MET A 1 25.80 -23.32 1.44
CA MET A 1 24.65 -22.60 2.05
C MET A 1 23.77 -22.09 0.91
N ASP A 2 22.48 -22.35 1.00
CA ASP A 2 21.52 -21.91 -0.02
C ASP A 2 21.39 -20.37 0.07
N VAL A 3 21.95 -19.68 -0.89
CA VAL A 3 21.93 -18.19 -0.97
C VAL A 3 20.49 -17.68 -0.99
N MET A 4 19.57 -18.44 -1.61
CA MET A 4 18.15 -18.09 -1.68
C MET A 4 17.47 -18.07 -0.31
N ALA A 5 17.83 -18.95 0.60
CA ALA A 5 17.22 -19.06 1.92
C ALA A 5 17.45 -17.79 2.77
N ASN A 6 18.57 -17.10 2.57
CA ASN A 6 18.95 -15.90 3.33
C ASN A 6 18.40 -14.59 2.71
N LEU A 7 17.84 -14.62 1.50
CA LEU A 7 17.25 -13.43 0.90
C LEU A 7 15.91 -13.09 1.55
N PRO A 8 15.57 -11.79 1.69
CA PRO A 8 14.29 -11.37 2.20
C PRO A 8 13.14 -11.73 1.26
N VAL A 9 11.92 -11.70 1.78
CA VAL A 9 10.71 -11.57 0.96
C VAL A 9 10.39 -10.10 0.84
N ALA A 10 10.38 -9.59 -0.38
CA ALA A 10 10.02 -8.19 -0.63
C ALA A 10 8.50 -8.02 -0.61
N VAL A 11 8.05 -6.98 0.06
CA VAL A 11 6.65 -6.54 0.09
C VAL A 11 6.61 -5.14 -0.51
N ILE A 12 5.82 -4.97 -1.58
CA ILE A 12 5.69 -3.69 -2.26
C ILE A 12 4.43 -2.98 -1.75
N GLY A 13 4.64 -1.86 -1.08
CA GLY A 13 3.61 -1.09 -0.39
C GLY A 13 3.51 -1.38 1.11
N ALA A 14 3.40 -0.32 1.91
CA ALA A 14 3.19 -0.37 3.36
C ALA A 14 1.78 0.08 3.77
N GLY A 15 0.79 -0.27 2.97
CA GLY A 15 -0.62 -0.18 3.31
C GLY A 15 -1.07 -1.33 4.24
N PRO A 16 -2.38 -1.44 4.53
CA PRO A 16 -2.90 -2.49 5.42
C PRO A 16 -2.49 -3.91 5.00
N VAL A 17 -2.58 -4.23 3.71
CA VAL A 17 -2.23 -5.56 3.18
C VAL A 17 -0.73 -5.82 3.26
N GLY A 18 0.09 -4.82 2.88
CA GLY A 18 1.55 -4.97 2.90
C GLY A 18 2.11 -5.13 4.31
N LEU A 19 1.64 -4.34 5.28
CA LEU A 19 2.07 -4.49 6.67
C LEU A 19 1.53 -5.77 7.31
N ALA A 20 0.33 -6.23 6.96
CA ALA A 20 -0.16 -7.54 7.37
C ALA A 20 0.73 -8.66 6.81
N ALA A 21 1.10 -8.60 5.53
CA ALA A 21 2.03 -9.56 4.93
C ALA A 21 3.40 -9.55 5.66
N ALA A 22 3.93 -8.37 5.95
CA ALA A 22 5.17 -8.24 6.71
C ALA A 22 5.06 -8.87 8.12
N ALA A 23 3.94 -8.65 8.82
CA ALA A 23 3.69 -9.26 10.12
C ALA A 23 3.64 -10.79 10.03
N HIS A 24 2.94 -11.34 9.04
CA HIS A 24 2.90 -12.78 8.81
C HIS A 24 4.27 -13.38 8.47
N LEU A 25 5.13 -12.65 7.77
CA LEU A 25 6.51 -13.07 7.50
C LEU A 25 7.32 -13.10 8.80
N VAL A 26 7.25 -12.05 9.61
CA VAL A 26 7.93 -11.97 10.93
C VAL A 26 7.52 -13.13 11.84
N GLU A 27 6.22 -13.42 11.94
CA GLU A 27 5.71 -14.55 12.75
C GLU A 27 6.26 -15.92 12.32
N ARG A 28 6.69 -16.03 11.05
CA ARG A 28 7.29 -17.24 10.48
C ARG A 28 8.82 -17.24 10.50
N GLY A 29 9.44 -16.26 11.14
CA GLY A 29 10.90 -16.11 11.15
C GLY A 29 11.49 -15.72 9.79
N ILE A 30 10.66 -15.15 8.89
CA ILE A 30 11.09 -14.72 7.56
C ILE A 30 11.31 -13.21 7.60
N THR A 31 12.46 -12.76 7.11
CA THR A 31 12.79 -11.34 7.03
C THR A 31 11.97 -10.67 5.92
N PRO A 32 11.05 -9.72 6.22
CA PRO A 32 10.42 -8.90 5.22
C PRO A 32 11.38 -7.78 4.76
N LEU A 33 11.29 -7.35 3.51
CA LEU A 33 11.80 -6.07 3.03
C LEU A 33 10.61 -5.29 2.48
N VAL A 34 10.15 -4.29 3.21
CA VAL A 34 8.98 -3.49 2.81
C VAL A 34 9.46 -2.23 2.09
N LEU A 35 8.96 -2.03 0.86
CA LEU A 35 9.27 -0.86 0.02
C LEU A 35 7.97 -0.06 -0.18
N GLU A 36 7.93 1.14 0.39
CA GLU A 36 6.80 2.07 0.32
C GLU A 36 7.24 3.34 -0.39
N ARG A 37 6.52 3.74 -1.44
CA ARG A 37 6.83 4.95 -2.19
C ARG A 37 6.48 6.25 -1.44
N GLY A 38 5.50 6.18 -0.55
CA GLY A 38 5.11 7.32 0.29
C GLY A 38 6.09 7.58 1.43
N GLU A 39 6.05 8.78 1.99
CA GLU A 39 6.88 9.22 3.11
C GLU A 39 6.41 8.62 4.46
N SER A 40 5.31 7.87 4.44
CA SER A 40 4.76 7.21 5.62
C SER A 40 4.07 5.91 5.26
N VAL A 41 3.90 5.02 6.24
CA VAL A 41 3.02 3.86 6.08
C VAL A 41 1.59 4.31 5.85
N GLY A 42 0.86 3.57 5.03
CA GLY A 42 -0.54 3.89 4.71
C GLY A 42 -0.73 5.18 3.92
N ALA A 43 0.28 5.64 3.16
CA ALA A 43 0.25 6.90 2.41
C ALA A 43 -1.03 7.05 1.55
N ALA A 44 -1.46 5.99 0.87
CA ALA A 44 -2.70 6.02 0.08
C ALA A 44 -3.96 6.24 0.94
N LEU A 45 -3.98 5.77 2.20
CA LEU A 45 -5.11 5.99 3.10
C LEU A 45 -5.19 7.44 3.58
N LEU A 46 -4.05 8.12 3.68
CA LEU A 46 -4.00 9.54 4.08
C LEU A 46 -4.63 10.45 3.04
N GLU A 47 -4.66 10.07 1.77
CA GLU A 47 -5.35 10.83 0.73
C GLU A 47 -6.87 10.94 0.97
N TRP A 48 -7.43 9.95 1.66
CA TRP A 48 -8.83 9.91 2.05
C TRP A 48 -9.00 9.72 3.57
N GLU A 49 -8.11 10.31 4.34
CA GLU A 49 -8.07 10.19 5.81
C GLU A 49 -9.38 10.55 6.52
N HIS A 50 -10.18 11.45 5.92
CA HIS A 50 -11.47 11.94 6.41
C HIS A 50 -12.59 10.90 6.27
N VAL A 51 -12.45 9.92 5.38
CA VAL A 51 -13.52 8.96 5.04
C VAL A 51 -13.62 7.89 6.12
N ARG A 52 -14.83 7.71 6.65
CA ARG A 52 -15.15 6.63 7.58
C ARG A 52 -15.45 5.35 6.79
N VAL A 53 -14.70 4.29 7.08
CA VAL A 53 -14.97 2.99 6.45
C VAL A 53 -16.22 2.34 7.06
N PHE A 54 -16.88 1.48 6.31
CA PHE A 54 -18.10 0.79 6.72
C PHE A 54 -17.85 -0.52 7.49
N SER A 55 -16.59 -0.90 7.68
CA SER A 55 -16.17 -2.06 8.47
C SER A 55 -15.64 -1.63 9.84
N PRO A 56 -16.13 -2.20 10.96
CA PRO A 56 -15.58 -1.91 12.27
C PRO A 56 -14.16 -2.44 12.45
N TRP A 57 -13.44 -1.90 13.46
CA TRP A 57 -12.04 -2.22 13.74
C TRP A 57 -11.73 -3.71 13.76
N LYS A 58 -12.63 -4.54 14.27
CA LYS A 58 -12.42 -6.00 14.32
C LYS A 58 -12.16 -6.66 12.97
N TYR A 59 -12.53 -6.02 11.86
CA TYR A 59 -12.29 -6.50 10.51
C TYR A 59 -11.13 -5.79 9.80
N ASN A 60 -10.59 -4.73 10.40
CA ASN A 60 -9.52 -3.93 9.81
C ASN A 60 -8.14 -4.25 10.39
N ILE A 61 -8.07 -5.04 11.46
CA ILE A 61 -6.81 -5.43 12.11
C ILE A 61 -6.51 -6.89 11.78
N ASP A 62 -5.38 -7.12 11.11
CA ASP A 62 -4.87 -8.45 10.81
C ASP A 62 -4.43 -9.20 12.08
N THR A 63 -4.61 -10.51 12.09
CA THR A 63 -4.34 -11.35 13.28
C THR A 63 -2.86 -11.42 13.64
N ALA A 64 -1.95 -11.55 12.66
CA ALA A 64 -0.51 -11.57 12.90
C ALA A 64 0.00 -10.19 13.33
N ALA A 65 -0.49 -9.13 12.67
CA ALA A 65 -0.19 -7.76 13.06
C ALA A 65 -0.67 -7.46 14.48
N ARG A 66 -1.88 -7.92 14.85
CA ARG A 66 -2.42 -7.83 16.20
C ARG A 66 -1.50 -8.51 17.23
N ALA A 67 -1.08 -9.74 16.96
CA ALA A 67 -0.21 -10.48 17.85
C ALA A 67 1.16 -9.79 18.07
N LEU A 68 1.74 -9.19 17.03
CA LEU A 68 2.98 -8.39 17.15
C LEU A 68 2.76 -7.13 18.01
N LEU A 69 1.68 -6.41 17.78
CA LEU A 69 1.33 -5.19 18.51
C LEU A 69 1.02 -5.47 19.99
N ASP A 70 0.25 -6.50 20.30
CA ASP A 70 -0.09 -6.87 21.68
C ASP A 70 1.17 -7.17 22.50
N ARG A 71 2.20 -7.80 21.90
CA ARG A 71 3.50 -8.02 22.54
C ARG A 71 4.29 -6.74 22.83
N SER A 72 3.98 -5.65 22.14
CA SER A 72 4.62 -4.35 22.37
C SER A 72 3.87 -3.46 23.37
N GLY A 73 2.78 -3.94 23.95
CA GLY A 73 1.94 -3.15 24.87
C GLY A 73 0.98 -2.18 24.16
N TRP A 74 0.71 -2.39 22.86
CA TRP A 74 -0.25 -1.56 22.11
C TRP A 74 -1.67 -1.77 22.62
N THR A 75 -2.43 -0.68 22.71
CA THR A 75 -3.84 -0.71 23.09
C THR A 75 -4.72 -0.68 21.84
N ALA A 76 -5.48 -1.75 21.62
CA ALA A 76 -6.40 -1.83 20.50
C ALA A 76 -7.55 -0.82 20.64
N PRO A 77 -7.98 -0.18 19.54
CA PRO A 77 -9.21 0.60 19.52
C PRO A 77 -10.45 -0.27 19.82
N ASP A 78 -11.56 0.40 20.15
CA ASP A 78 -12.86 -0.30 20.33
C ASP A 78 -13.21 -1.08 19.06
N SER A 79 -13.35 -2.39 19.22
CA SER A 79 -13.54 -3.34 18.12
C SER A 79 -14.80 -3.10 17.28
N GLN A 80 -15.84 -2.45 17.85
CA GLN A 80 -17.10 -2.20 17.18
C GLN A 80 -17.16 -0.84 16.48
N ARG A 81 -16.24 0.09 16.82
CA ARG A 81 -16.19 1.42 16.22
C ARG A 81 -15.73 1.35 14.77
N LEU A 82 -16.33 2.19 13.92
CA LEU A 82 -15.95 2.36 12.52
C LEU A 82 -14.82 3.39 12.43
N PRO A 83 -13.61 3.04 11.98
CA PRO A 83 -12.52 4.00 11.84
C PRO A 83 -12.63 4.86 10.59
N THR A 84 -11.92 5.98 10.58
CA THR A 84 -11.58 6.68 9.33
C THR A 84 -10.27 6.15 8.75
N GLY A 85 -9.97 6.51 7.48
CA GLY A 85 -8.67 6.19 6.86
C GLY A 85 -7.50 6.70 7.69
N GLY A 86 -7.58 7.94 8.18
CA GLY A 86 -6.57 8.55 9.05
C GLY A 86 -6.42 7.83 10.40
N GLU A 87 -7.53 7.40 11.00
CA GLU A 87 -7.49 6.61 12.23
C GLU A 87 -6.82 5.25 12.01
N ILE A 88 -7.08 4.57 10.88
CA ILE A 88 -6.40 3.31 10.54
C ILE A 88 -4.88 3.51 10.47
N VAL A 89 -4.43 4.59 9.86
CA VAL A 89 -2.99 4.88 9.79
C VAL A 89 -2.45 5.21 11.19
N ARG A 90 -3.06 6.13 11.91
CA ARG A 90 -2.56 6.64 13.19
C ARG A 90 -2.56 5.58 14.29
N ASP A 91 -3.67 4.85 14.41
CA ASP A 91 -3.94 3.99 15.57
C ASP A 91 -3.49 2.53 15.35
N TYR A 92 -3.22 2.12 14.10
CA TYR A 92 -2.85 0.75 13.76
C TYR A 92 -1.60 0.65 12.89
N LEU A 93 -1.58 1.23 11.66
CA LEU A 93 -0.46 1.00 10.73
C LEU A 93 0.84 1.66 11.18
N ALA A 94 0.78 2.89 11.72
CA ALA A 94 1.96 3.58 12.20
C ALA A 94 2.58 2.90 13.44
N PRO A 95 1.82 2.47 14.47
CA PRO A 95 2.36 1.61 15.52
C PRO A 95 3.00 0.33 14.99
N LEU A 96 2.34 -0.37 14.06
CA LEU A 96 2.85 -1.61 13.47
C LEU A 96 4.16 -1.40 12.71
N GLY A 97 4.23 -0.35 11.88
CA GLY A 97 5.43 0.00 11.12
C GLY A 97 6.63 0.41 11.98
N ARG A 98 6.39 0.87 13.22
CA ARG A 98 7.44 1.23 14.19
C ARG A 98 8.00 0.04 14.96
N LEU A 99 7.36 -1.13 14.91
CA LEU A 99 7.89 -2.31 15.59
C LEU A 99 9.28 -2.65 15.06
N PRO A 100 10.28 -2.91 15.91
CA PRO A 100 11.66 -3.16 15.48
C PRO A 100 11.78 -4.24 14.40
N ALA A 101 10.97 -5.30 14.49
CA ALA A 101 10.96 -6.40 13.52
C ALA A 101 10.49 -5.99 12.11
N ILE A 102 9.76 -4.88 11.98
CA ILE A 102 9.30 -4.33 10.69
C ILE A 102 10.14 -3.12 10.32
N ALA A 103 10.31 -2.16 11.24
CA ALA A 103 11.01 -0.90 11.02
C ALA A 103 12.44 -1.07 10.49
N ALA A 104 13.16 -2.10 10.97
CA ALA A 104 14.53 -2.38 10.52
C ALA A 104 14.65 -2.63 9.01
N ASN A 105 13.58 -3.06 8.36
CA ASN A 105 13.54 -3.41 6.93
C ASN A 105 12.43 -2.70 6.16
N LEU A 106 11.88 -1.62 6.72
CA LEU A 106 10.92 -0.73 6.07
C LEU A 106 11.67 0.45 5.44
N LYS A 107 11.50 0.63 4.14
CA LYS A 107 12.02 1.77 3.39
C LYS A 107 10.85 2.62 2.90
N LEU A 108 10.77 3.83 3.42
CA LEU A 108 9.83 4.87 2.98
C LEU A 108 10.47 5.70 1.86
N GLY A 109 9.66 6.39 1.05
CA GLY A 109 10.12 7.12 -0.13
C GLY A 109 10.71 6.22 -1.22
N ALA A 110 10.51 4.90 -1.15
CA ALA A 110 11.12 3.90 -2.01
C ALA A 110 10.15 3.44 -3.11
N GLU A 111 10.14 4.11 -4.25
CA GLU A 111 9.31 3.77 -5.40
C GLU A 111 9.90 2.61 -6.20
N VAL A 112 9.22 1.45 -6.20
CA VAL A 112 9.63 0.31 -7.02
C VAL A 112 9.34 0.60 -8.49
N THR A 113 10.39 0.53 -9.32
CA THR A 113 10.33 0.87 -10.75
C THR A 113 10.35 -0.37 -11.65
N ALA A 114 10.92 -1.49 -11.19
CA ALA A 114 10.97 -2.73 -11.96
C ALA A 114 11.19 -3.95 -11.06
N ILE A 115 10.61 -5.07 -11.49
CA ILE A 115 10.81 -6.40 -10.88
C ILE A 115 11.08 -7.40 -12.00
N THR A 116 12.14 -8.19 -11.86
CA THR A 116 12.49 -9.25 -12.81
C THR A 116 13.19 -10.42 -12.12
N ARG A 117 13.54 -11.46 -12.85
CA ARG A 117 14.40 -12.57 -12.39
C ARG A 117 15.86 -12.28 -12.71
N GLN A 118 16.75 -12.56 -11.79
CA GLN A 118 18.19 -12.34 -11.99
C GLN A 118 18.71 -13.26 -13.09
N GLY A 119 19.40 -12.68 -14.08
CA GLY A 119 20.06 -13.42 -15.15
C GLY A 119 19.13 -14.03 -16.19
N HIS A 120 17.83 -13.72 -16.18
CA HIS A 120 16.83 -14.26 -17.11
C HIS A 120 16.15 -13.16 -17.89
N ASP A 121 16.09 -13.30 -19.19
CA ASP A 121 15.25 -12.48 -20.07
C ASP A 121 13.80 -12.99 -20.10
N LYS A 122 12.97 -12.42 -20.96
CA LYS A 122 11.54 -12.79 -21.07
C LYS A 122 11.33 -14.19 -21.65
N VAL A 123 12.30 -14.75 -22.37
CA VAL A 123 12.15 -15.99 -23.15
C VAL A 123 12.78 -17.18 -22.43
N ALA A 124 13.87 -16.96 -21.69
CA ALA A 124 14.59 -18.03 -20.99
C ALA A 124 13.77 -18.56 -19.79
N ASN A 125 13.38 -19.83 -19.84
CA ASN A 125 12.62 -20.49 -18.77
C ASN A 125 13.47 -21.41 -17.88
N ASP A 126 14.58 -21.94 -18.42
CA ASP A 126 15.45 -22.86 -17.69
C ASP A 126 16.11 -22.16 -16.49
N GLY A 127 15.98 -22.76 -15.29
CA GLY A 127 16.48 -22.21 -14.04
C GLY A 127 15.73 -20.96 -13.51
N ARG A 128 14.78 -20.38 -14.26
CA ARG A 128 14.10 -19.14 -13.91
C ARG A 128 13.37 -19.19 -12.56
N LYS A 129 12.74 -20.31 -12.23
CA LYS A 129 12.02 -20.48 -10.96
C LYS A 129 12.94 -20.42 -9.73
N ASP A 130 14.20 -20.83 -9.90
CA ASP A 130 15.19 -20.95 -8.84
C ASP A 130 16.07 -19.68 -8.72
N ALA A 131 15.97 -18.75 -9.67
CA ALA A 131 16.68 -17.48 -9.64
C ALA A 131 16.01 -16.47 -8.68
N PRO A 132 16.77 -15.64 -7.94
CA PRO A 132 16.19 -14.61 -7.12
C PRO A 132 15.51 -13.52 -7.95
N PHE A 133 14.56 -12.82 -7.33
CA PHE A 133 14.04 -11.59 -7.91
C PHE A 133 15.04 -10.46 -7.78
N VAL A 134 15.14 -9.66 -8.81
CA VAL A 134 15.80 -8.35 -8.81
C VAL A 134 14.71 -7.29 -8.72
N ILE A 135 14.80 -6.43 -7.72
CA ILE A 135 13.89 -5.31 -7.54
C ILE A 135 14.71 -4.04 -7.71
N ARG A 136 14.28 -3.16 -8.59
CA ARG A 136 14.80 -1.79 -8.69
C ARG A 136 13.82 -0.86 -8.03
N TYR A 137 14.32 0.06 -7.24
CA TYR A 137 13.54 1.14 -6.66
C TYR A 137 14.32 2.42 -6.66
N ARG A 138 13.65 3.55 -6.58
CA ARG A 138 14.20 4.89 -6.48
C ARG A 138 13.76 5.53 -5.17
N ASP A 139 14.69 6.22 -4.53
CA ASP A 139 14.43 7.10 -3.38
C ASP A 139 15.20 8.42 -3.56
N ALA A 140 15.22 9.26 -2.51
CA ALA A 140 15.97 10.52 -2.52
C ALA A 140 17.48 10.36 -2.76
N GLY A 141 18.05 9.18 -2.47
CA GLY A 141 19.44 8.83 -2.71
C GLY A 141 19.74 8.35 -4.14
N GLY A 142 18.70 8.16 -4.98
CA GLY A 142 18.82 7.72 -6.35
C GLY A 142 18.25 6.33 -6.62
N GLU A 143 18.82 5.63 -7.61
CA GLU A 143 18.38 4.29 -8.00
C GLU A 143 19.12 3.21 -7.22
N HIS A 144 18.36 2.23 -6.77
CA HIS A 144 18.84 1.08 -6.00
C HIS A 144 18.43 -0.23 -6.64
N ARG A 145 19.19 -1.28 -6.31
CA ARG A 145 18.94 -2.66 -6.71
C ARG A 145 19.07 -3.58 -5.52
N VAL A 146 18.03 -4.39 -5.25
CA VAL A 146 18.05 -5.42 -4.20
C VAL A 146 17.62 -6.77 -4.76
N LEU A 147 18.03 -7.84 -4.06
CA LEU A 147 17.58 -9.19 -4.35
C LEU A 147 16.58 -9.65 -3.31
N ALA A 148 15.59 -10.44 -3.76
CA ALA A 148 14.63 -11.08 -2.90
C ALA A 148 14.32 -12.50 -3.37
N ARG A 149 14.04 -13.41 -2.45
CA ARG A 149 13.62 -14.78 -2.80
C ARG A 149 12.19 -14.87 -3.32
N ALA A 150 11.33 -13.93 -2.88
CA ALA A 150 9.94 -13.81 -3.30
C ALA A 150 9.51 -12.36 -3.26
N VAL A 151 8.41 -12.05 -3.95
CA VAL A 151 7.79 -10.72 -3.97
C VAL A 151 6.31 -10.86 -3.68
N ILE A 152 5.80 -10.02 -2.80
CA ILE A 152 4.37 -9.82 -2.53
C ILE A 152 4.05 -8.40 -3.02
N ASP A 153 3.25 -8.29 -4.07
CA ASP A 153 2.75 -7.00 -4.53
C ASP A 153 1.47 -6.63 -3.76
N ALA A 154 1.61 -5.62 -2.91
CA ALA A 154 0.55 -5.02 -2.11
C ALA A 154 0.46 -3.50 -2.36
N SER A 155 0.89 -3.06 -3.56
CA SER A 155 0.98 -1.64 -3.94
C SER A 155 -0.37 -0.94 -4.08
N GLY A 156 -1.46 -1.72 -4.21
CA GLY A 156 -2.81 -1.19 -4.38
C GLY A 156 -3.03 -0.48 -5.73
N THR A 157 -4.18 0.13 -5.88
CA THR A 157 -4.61 0.79 -7.13
C THR A 157 -4.98 2.27 -6.94
N TRP A 158 -4.88 2.82 -5.74
CA TRP A 158 -5.32 4.18 -5.43
C TRP A 158 -4.77 5.24 -6.40
N TRP A 159 -3.50 5.14 -6.75
CA TRP A 159 -2.82 6.09 -7.64
C TRP A 159 -3.08 5.84 -9.13
N ARG A 160 -3.89 4.85 -9.47
CA ARG A 160 -4.31 4.50 -10.82
C ARG A 160 -5.82 4.30 -10.83
N PRO A 161 -6.59 5.39 -10.73
CA PRO A 161 -8.04 5.32 -10.73
C PRO A 161 -8.53 4.73 -12.05
N ASN A 162 -9.64 4.01 -12.00
CA ASN A 162 -10.30 3.58 -13.22
C ASN A 162 -10.85 4.81 -13.95
N PRO A 163 -10.78 4.83 -15.28
CA PRO A 163 -11.45 5.86 -16.08
C PRO A 163 -12.97 5.74 -15.97
N ILE A 164 -13.69 6.73 -16.50
CA ILE A 164 -15.16 6.83 -16.40
C ILE A 164 -15.86 5.71 -17.19
N GLY A 165 -15.25 5.24 -18.29
CA GLY A 165 -15.86 4.25 -19.17
C GLY A 165 -16.11 2.92 -18.48
N VAL A 166 -17.28 2.34 -18.70
CA VAL A 166 -17.73 1.08 -18.11
C VAL A 166 -16.86 -0.11 -18.53
N ASP A 167 -16.21 -0.02 -19.67
CA ASP A 167 -15.27 -0.99 -20.24
C ASP A 167 -13.81 -0.83 -19.71
N GLY A 168 -13.60 0.10 -18.78
CA GLY A 168 -12.27 0.40 -18.23
C GLY A 168 -11.41 1.28 -19.15
N LEU A 169 -12.01 1.92 -20.15
CA LEU A 169 -11.35 2.86 -21.05
C LEU A 169 -11.83 4.30 -20.79
N PRO A 170 -11.00 5.32 -21.05
CA PRO A 170 -11.44 6.70 -20.98
C PRO A 170 -12.57 6.98 -21.97
N VAL A 171 -13.58 7.72 -21.56
CA VAL A 171 -14.62 8.21 -22.47
C VAL A 171 -14.11 9.39 -23.30
N ALA A 172 -14.77 9.66 -24.43
CA ALA A 172 -14.42 10.80 -25.28
C ALA A 172 -14.46 12.11 -24.50
N GLY A 173 -13.39 12.88 -24.54
CA GLY A 173 -13.25 14.15 -23.83
C GLY A 173 -12.78 14.03 -22.36
N GLU A 174 -12.60 12.84 -21.83
CA GLU A 174 -12.18 12.65 -20.42
C GLU A 174 -10.79 13.24 -20.15
N GLY A 175 -9.84 13.01 -21.07
CA GLY A 175 -8.49 13.56 -20.98
C GLY A 175 -8.47 15.09 -21.03
N GLU A 176 -9.22 15.68 -21.94
CA GLU A 176 -9.32 17.14 -22.12
C GLU A 176 -10.04 17.80 -20.94
N ALA A 177 -10.95 17.08 -20.29
CA ALA A 177 -11.71 17.55 -19.13
C ALA A 177 -11.01 17.22 -17.78
N SER A 178 -9.83 16.61 -17.79
CA SER A 178 -9.15 16.08 -16.59
C SER A 178 -9.05 17.09 -15.44
N ALA A 179 -8.83 18.38 -15.73
CA ALA A 179 -8.80 19.44 -14.73
C ALA A 179 -10.15 19.70 -14.00
N ARG A 180 -11.25 19.12 -14.50
CA ARG A 180 -12.60 19.21 -13.91
C ARG A 180 -13.11 17.89 -13.35
N ILE A 181 -12.31 16.84 -13.43
CA ILE A 181 -12.65 15.50 -12.96
C ILE A 181 -11.81 15.20 -11.72
N ALA A 182 -12.46 14.96 -10.59
CA ALA A 182 -11.80 14.46 -9.40
C ALA A 182 -12.07 12.96 -9.29
N TYR A 183 -11.00 12.17 -9.28
CA TYR A 183 -11.07 10.75 -8.96
C TYR A 183 -10.84 10.55 -7.46
N GLY A 184 -11.35 9.44 -6.93
CA GLY A 184 -11.25 9.17 -5.50
C GLY A 184 -12.34 9.86 -4.69
N ILE A 185 -12.04 10.23 -3.44
CA ILE A 185 -13.02 10.75 -2.48
C ILE A 185 -12.51 12.10 -1.94
N PRO A 186 -12.73 13.21 -2.68
CA PRO A 186 -12.32 14.54 -2.20
C PRO A 186 -13.08 14.93 -0.93
N ASP A 187 -12.40 15.62 -0.01
CA ASP A 187 -12.99 16.11 1.23
C ASP A 187 -13.85 17.36 0.99
N VAL A 188 -15.02 17.15 0.38
CA VAL A 188 -15.93 18.22 -0.06
C VAL A 188 -16.57 19.01 1.08
N VAL A 189 -16.55 18.50 2.30
CA VAL A 189 -17.06 19.21 3.49
C VAL A 189 -15.94 19.82 4.33
N GLY A 190 -14.68 19.44 4.09
CA GLY A 190 -13.48 19.93 4.74
C GLY A 190 -12.55 20.66 3.79
N LYS A 191 -11.38 20.09 3.53
CA LYS A 191 -10.26 20.73 2.81
C LYS A 191 -10.62 21.22 1.40
N ALA A 192 -11.48 20.49 0.67
CA ALA A 192 -11.86 20.82 -0.70
C ALA A 192 -13.18 21.59 -0.80
N ARG A 193 -13.74 22.08 0.31
CA ARG A 193 -15.06 22.73 0.33
C ARG A 193 -15.18 23.88 -0.66
N GLU A 194 -14.16 24.72 -0.75
CA GLU A 194 -14.18 25.90 -1.63
C GLU A 194 -14.21 25.52 -3.12
N ASP A 195 -13.67 24.37 -3.47
CA ASP A 195 -13.66 23.86 -4.84
C ASP A 195 -15.04 23.38 -5.29
N TYR A 196 -15.93 23.05 -4.34
CA TYR A 196 -17.23 22.43 -4.62
C TYR A 196 -18.42 23.29 -4.23
N ALA A 197 -18.31 24.13 -3.19
CA ALA A 197 -19.41 24.92 -2.66
C ALA A 197 -20.03 25.85 -3.73
N GLY A 198 -21.36 25.80 -3.87
CA GLY A 198 -22.11 26.62 -4.84
C GLY A 198 -21.96 26.21 -6.30
N LYS A 199 -21.27 25.11 -6.60
CA LYS A 199 -21.10 24.60 -7.96
C LYS A 199 -22.10 23.49 -8.28
N ARG A 200 -22.39 23.27 -9.56
CA ARG A 200 -23.12 22.10 -10.05
C ARG A 200 -22.13 20.93 -10.17
N ILE A 201 -22.39 19.88 -9.45
CA ILE A 201 -21.52 18.71 -9.39
C ILE A 201 -22.26 17.51 -9.99
N LEU A 202 -21.58 16.77 -10.85
CA LEU A 202 -22.02 15.46 -11.33
C LEU A 202 -21.20 14.39 -10.63
N VAL A 203 -21.88 13.48 -9.92
CA VAL A 203 -21.27 12.28 -9.31
C VAL A 203 -21.49 11.11 -10.26
N ILE A 204 -20.41 10.45 -10.65
CA ILE A 204 -20.43 9.29 -11.56
C ILE A 204 -20.09 8.06 -10.72
N GLY A 205 -20.99 7.10 -10.70
CA GLY A 205 -20.93 5.91 -9.86
C GLY A 205 -21.82 6.02 -8.63
N GLY A 206 -22.18 4.89 -8.07
CA GLY A 206 -23.07 4.78 -6.90
C GLY A 206 -22.64 3.66 -5.96
N GLY A 207 -21.36 3.29 -5.96
CA GLY A 207 -20.78 2.28 -5.08
C GLY A 207 -20.57 2.79 -3.64
N HIS A 208 -19.88 1.98 -2.84
CA HIS A 208 -19.57 2.29 -1.44
C HIS A 208 -18.34 3.19 -1.26
N SER A 209 -17.67 3.53 -2.34
CA SER A 209 -16.49 4.41 -2.37
C SER A 209 -16.80 5.67 -3.19
#